data_7963fa3de8e16f270864f6b6f8c4394b
#
_entry.id   7963fa3de8e16f270864f6b6f8c4394b
#
_cell.length_a   1.000
_cell.length_b   1.000
_cell.length_c   1.000
_cell.angle_alpha   90.00
_cell.angle_beta   90.00
_cell.angle_gamma   90.00
#
_symmetry.space_group_name_H-M   'P 1'
#
loop_
_entity.id
_entity.type
_entity.pdbx_description
1 polymer ?
#
loop_
_entity_poly.entity_id
_entity_poly.type
_entity_poly.pdbx_seq_one_letter_code
_entity_poly.pdbx_strand_id
1 'polypeptide(L)'
;TSETPIHIASVSKVLTATAILKLINAGEIELDQKVTSLLKGFPYPEVTIKNLLSHRSGMRNYAYFTDDRKIWDNHKIMSNQDILNVMITKKIGLESKTNTRFQYCNTNYAMLALIIEKVTGKSYPEAMKSMIFDPLGMKHTFVFDYKKDKTVITPSYRVGGMQIAFDYLDAIYGDKNIFSTPQDLLLFDTARNSKYFLTPELHSQIYQGYSNEHKGQKNYGLGIRMINFETGQNFYFHNGWWHGNMSSYVTLIKENVTIIALTNKSMKSVYNVRKLAPLFGDYPFKVEDLEE
;
A
#
# COMPACT_ATOMS: atom_id res chain seq x y z
N THR A 1 17.56 9.39 13.98
CA THR A 1 17.63 10.72 13.36
C THR A 1 16.48 10.91 12.38
N SER A 2 16.26 12.13 11.92
CA SER A 2 15.24 12.45 10.89
C SER A 2 15.51 11.78 9.53
N GLU A 3 16.74 11.36 9.31
CA GLU A 3 17.19 10.68 8.07
C GLU A 3 17.18 9.16 8.19
N THR A 4 16.85 8.61 9.36
CA THR A 4 16.82 7.16 9.57
C THR A 4 15.55 6.57 8.95
N PRO A 5 15.66 5.73 7.89
CA PRO A 5 14.50 5.13 7.26
C PRO A 5 13.85 4.11 8.19
N ILE A 6 12.53 4.13 8.25
CA ILE A 6 11.71 3.17 8.98
C ILE A 6 10.81 2.45 7.98
N HIS A 7 10.56 1.17 8.23
CA HIS A 7 9.64 0.37 7.42
C HIS A 7 8.22 0.93 7.51
N ILE A 8 7.68 1.41 6.39
CA ILE A 8 6.38 2.09 6.37
C ILE A 8 5.18 1.14 6.23
N ALA A 9 5.44 -0.17 6.22
CA ALA A 9 4.40 -1.21 6.14
C ALA A 9 3.39 -0.92 5.03
N SER A 10 2.08 -1.00 5.32
CA SER A 10 1.03 -0.83 4.30
C SER A 10 0.92 0.60 3.72
N VAL A 11 1.61 1.60 4.24
CA VAL A 11 1.74 2.90 3.56
C VAL A 11 2.46 2.74 2.21
N SER A 12 3.28 1.69 2.03
CA SER A 12 3.86 1.29 0.73
C SER A 12 2.83 1.17 -0.38
N LYS A 13 1.59 0.77 -0.05
CA LYS A 13 0.51 0.66 -1.04
C LYS A 13 0.18 1.97 -1.73
N VAL A 14 0.31 3.09 -1.01
CA VAL A 14 0.07 4.43 -1.59
C VAL A 14 1.11 4.71 -2.69
N LEU A 15 2.37 4.34 -2.46
CA LEU A 15 3.47 4.53 -3.42
C LEU A 15 3.33 3.56 -4.60
N THR A 16 3.01 2.29 -4.33
CA THR A 16 2.76 1.28 -5.38
C THR A 16 1.60 1.68 -6.28
N ALA A 17 0.48 2.12 -5.69
CA ALA A 17 -0.67 2.62 -6.44
C ALA A 17 -0.27 3.80 -7.32
N THR A 18 0.52 4.72 -6.79
CA THR A 18 0.99 5.89 -7.54
C THR A 18 1.89 5.48 -8.72
N ALA A 19 2.74 4.47 -8.57
CA ALA A 19 3.54 3.94 -9.69
C ALA A 19 2.66 3.35 -10.79
N ILE A 20 1.63 2.57 -10.46
CA ILE A 20 0.63 2.08 -11.42
C ILE A 20 -0.09 3.24 -12.10
N LEU A 21 -0.51 4.25 -11.35
CA LEU A 21 -1.20 5.42 -11.92
C LEU A 21 -0.28 6.22 -12.85
N LYS A 22 1.02 6.27 -12.60
CA LYS A 22 1.98 6.87 -13.54
C LYS A 22 2.10 6.07 -14.85
N LEU A 23 2.06 4.74 -14.80
CA LEU A 23 2.04 3.91 -16.00
C LEU A 23 0.74 4.11 -16.79
N ILE A 24 -0.40 4.26 -16.10
CA ILE A 24 -1.68 4.59 -16.74
C ILE A 24 -1.62 6.00 -17.36
N ASN A 25 -1.08 6.96 -16.66
CA ASN A 25 -0.92 8.34 -17.16
C ASN A 25 0.01 8.43 -18.38
N ALA A 26 0.96 7.50 -18.49
CA ALA A 26 1.85 7.37 -19.67
C ALA A 26 1.22 6.56 -20.82
N GLY A 27 0.02 6.01 -20.65
CA GLY A 27 -0.66 5.19 -21.65
C GLY A 27 -0.11 3.77 -21.81
N GLU A 28 0.74 3.31 -20.89
CA GLU A 28 1.33 1.97 -20.93
C GLU A 28 0.33 0.86 -20.55
N ILE A 29 -0.60 1.17 -19.67
CA ILE A 29 -1.68 0.28 -19.20
C ILE A 29 -2.96 1.10 -18.92
N GLU A 30 -4.08 0.41 -18.68
CA GLU A 30 -5.38 1.03 -18.41
C GLU A 30 -5.97 0.54 -17.07
N LEU A 31 -6.78 1.38 -16.41
CA LEU A 31 -7.45 1.03 -15.13
C LEU A 31 -8.32 -0.23 -15.24
N ASP A 32 -9.07 -0.35 -16.32
CA ASP A 32 -9.98 -1.48 -16.56
C ASP A 32 -9.31 -2.64 -17.33
N GLN A 33 -7.99 -2.55 -17.58
CA GLN A 33 -7.22 -3.62 -18.18
C GLN A 33 -7.24 -4.88 -17.32
N LYS A 34 -7.49 -6.04 -17.95
CA LYS A 34 -7.50 -7.34 -17.28
C LYS A 34 -6.08 -7.75 -16.86
N VAL A 35 -5.93 -8.21 -15.62
CA VAL A 35 -4.63 -8.68 -15.09
C VAL A 35 -4.07 -9.84 -15.90
N THR A 36 -4.94 -10.68 -16.46
CA THR A 36 -4.56 -11.82 -17.32
C THR A 36 -3.80 -11.41 -18.58
N SER A 37 -3.96 -10.20 -19.09
CA SER A 37 -3.22 -9.68 -20.23
C SER A 37 -1.75 -9.35 -19.90
N LEU A 38 -1.45 -9.15 -18.61
CA LEU A 38 -0.13 -8.74 -18.13
C LEU A 38 0.60 -9.88 -17.41
N LEU A 39 -0.10 -10.62 -16.55
CA LEU A 39 0.48 -11.71 -15.76
C LEU A 39 0.05 -13.07 -16.32
N LYS A 40 0.97 -13.74 -17.01
CA LYS A 40 0.72 -15.05 -17.65
C LYS A 40 0.25 -16.08 -16.62
N GLY A 41 -0.87 -16.72 -16.90
CA GLY A 41 -1.44 -17.76 -16.04
C GLY A 41 -2.23 -17.24 -14.83
N PHE A 42 -2.35 -15.92 -14.65
CA PHE A 42 -3.17 -15.36 -13.57
C PHE A 42 -4.59 -15.97 -13.58
N PRO A 43 -5.05 -16.57 -12.46
CA PRO A 43 -6.18 -17.51 -12.51
C PRO A 43 -7.57 -16.86 -12.48
N TYR A 44 -7.67 -15.53 -12.39
CA TYR A 44 -8.95 -14.83 -12.22
C TYR A 44 -9.23 -13.86 -13.38
N PRO A 45 -9.92 -14.30 -14.45
CA PRO A 45 -10.04 -13.55 -15.71
C PRO A 45 -10.84 -12.24 -15.58
N GLU A 46 -11.69 -12.11 -14.56
CA GLU A 46 -12.51 -10.91 -14.37
C GLU A 46 -11.78 -9.77 -13.65
N VAL A 47 -10.64 -10.06 -13.01
CA VAL A 47 -9.92 -9.07 -12.21
C VAL A 47 -9.20 -8.05 -13.10
N THR A 48 -9.43 -6.77 -12.83
CA THR A 48 -8.78 -5.63 -13.50
C THR A 48 -7.75 -4.96 -12.56
N ILE A 49 -6.89 -4.09 -13.10
CA ILE A 49 -5.98 -3.24 -12.34
C ILE A 49 -6.75 -2.42 -11.32
N LYS A 50 -7.88 -1.84 -11.71
CA LYS A 50 -8.78 -1.07 -10.83
C LYS A 50 -9.27 -1.89 -9.63
N ASN A 51 -9.62 -3.17 -9.86
CA ASN A 51 -10.04 -4.06 -8.78
C ASN A 51 -8.91 -4.35 -7.79
N LEU A 52 -7.66 -4.45 -8.25
CA LEU A 52 -6.50 -4.58 -7.38
C LEU A 52 -6.27 -3.31 -6.55
N LEU A 53 -6.25 -2.14 -7.19
CA LEU A 53 -6.01 -0.84 -6.55
C LEU A 53 -7.06 -0.52 -5.49
N SER A 54 -8.32 -0.87 -5.73
CA SER A 54 -9.47 -0.56 -4.86
C SER A 54 -9.86 -1.70 -3.89
N HIS A 55 -9.07 -2.78 -3.82
CA HIS A 55 -9.36 -3.96 -2.99
C HIS A 55 -10.72 -4.62 -3.30
N ARG A 56 -11.07 -4.70 -4.59
CA ARG A 56 -12.33 -5.31 -5.07
C ARG A 56 -12.11 -6.56 -5.92
N SER A 57 -10.90 -7.14 -5.90
CA SER A 57 -10.58 -8.35 -6.68
C SER A 57 -11.32 -9.60 -6.22
N GLY A 58 -11.67 -9.68 -4.94
CA GLY A 58 -12.20 -10.88 -4.31
C GLY A 58 -11.16 -11.94 -3.99
N MET A 59 -9.86 -11.68 -4.23
CA MET A 59 -8.78 -12.62 -3.93
C MET A 59 -8.57 -12.83 -2.44
N ARG A 60 -8.13 -14.03 -2.08
CA ARG A 60 -7.67 -14.34 -0.71
C ARG A 60 -6.33 -13.68 -0.43
N ASN A 61 -6.13 -13.29 0.83
CA ASN A 61 -4.87 -12.72 1.29
C ASN A 61 -3.79 -13.83 1.37
N TYR A 62 -2.65 -13.61 0.71
CA TYR A 62 -1.55 -14.58 0.69
C TYR A 62 -1.07 -14.92 2.10
N ALA A 63 -1.02 -13.96 3.02
CA ALA A 63 -0.57 -14.19 4.38
C ALA A 63 -1.40 -15.25 5.13
N TYR A 64 -2.66 -15.48 4.72
CA TYR A 64 -3.52 -16.47 5.36
C TYR A 64 -3.48 -17.84 4.66
N PHE A 65 -3.49 -17.88 3.31
CA PHE A 65 -3.47 -19.17 2.65
C PHE A 65 -2.10 -19.82 2.64
N THR A 66 -1.01 -19.05 2.75
CA THR A 66 0.36 -19.60 2.83
C THR A 66 0.76 -20.01 4.25
N ASP A 67 -0.04 -19.69 5.26
CA ASP A 67 0.15 -20.20 6.64
C ASP A 67 -0.11 -21.72 6.72
N ASP A 68 -0.91 -22.27 5.81
CA ASP A 68 -1.04 -23.72 5.66
C ASP A 68 0.24 -24.32 5.02
N ARG A 69 0.98 -25.11 5.79
CA ARG A 69 2.23 -25.76 5.35
C ARG A 69 2.05 -26.73 4.18
N LYS A 70 0.82 -27.17 3.86
CA LYS A 70 0.51 -27.94 2.64
C LYS A 70 0.52 -27.06 1.39
N ILE A 71 0.37 -25.75 1.57
CA ILE A 71 0.37 -24.75 0.50
C ILE A 71 1.77 -24.17 0.32
N TRP A 72 2.44 -23.82 1.42
CA TRP A 72 3.80 -23.25 1.42
C TRP A 72 4.66 -23.79 2.56
N ASP A 73 5.92 -24.05 2.28
CA ASP A 73 6.92 -24.41 3.29
C ASP A 73 7.47 -23.13 3.94
N ASN A 74 7.03 -22.81 5.16
CA ASN A 74 7.39 -21.58 5.88
C ASN A 74 8.89 -21.47 6.25
N HIS A 75 9.70 -22.51 5.98
CA HIS A 75 11.17 -22.41 6.05
C HIS A 75 11.79 -21.77 4.81
N LYS A 76 11.00 -21.56 3.74
CA LYS A 76 11.43 -20.94 2.49
C LYS A 76 10.88 -19.53 2.39
N ILE A 77 11.78 -18.57 2.17
CA ILE A 77 11.38 -17.17 1.92
C ILE A 77 10.55 -17.09 0.64
N MET A 78 9.39 -16.46 0.73
CA MET A 78 8.42 -16.32 -0.34
C MET A 78 8.62 -15.00 -1.10
N SER A 79 8.63 -15.08 -2.43
CA SER A 79 8.63 -13.92 -3.32
C SER A 79 7.22 -13.61 -3.86
N ASN A 80 7.06 -12.46 -4.51
CA ASN A 80 5.81 -12.11 -5.22
C ASN A 80 5.47 -13.13 -6.32
N GLN A 81 6.48 -13.61 -7.05
CA GLN A 81 6.28 -14.64 -8.08
C GLN A 81 5.79 -15.97 -7.48
N ASP A 82 6.28 -16.33 -6.28
CA ASP A 82 5.81 -17.54 -5.60
C ASP A 82 4.33 -17.44 -5.22
N ILE A 83 3.85 -16.25 -4.82
CA ILE A 83 2.41 -16.04 -4.57
C ILE A 83 1.60 -16.36 -5.83
N LEU A 84 1.98 -15.81 -6.98
CA LEU A 84 1.31 -16.07 -8.25
C LEU A 84 1.36 -17.55 -8.61
N ASN A 85 2.53 -18.19 -8.50
CA ASN A 85 2.72 -19.61 -8.80
C ASN A 85 1.85 -20.50 -7.88
N VAL A 86 1.76 -20.17 -6.60
CA VAL A 86 0.91 -20.90 -5.64
C VAL A 86 -0.57 -20.73 -6.01
N MET A 87 -1.02 -19.52 -6.32
CA MET A 87 -2.42 -19.30 -6.75
C MET A 87 -2.78 -20.15 -7.97
N ILE A 88 -1.87 -20.29 -8.93
CA ILE A 88 -2.06 -21.10 -10.15
C ILE A 88 -2.05 -22.59 -9.81
N THR A 89 -0.98 -23.07 -9.17
CA THR A 89 -0.72 -24.51 -9.00
C THR A 89 -1.63 -25.14 -7.94
N LYS A 90 -1.93 -24.41 -6.87
CA LYS A 90 -2.84 -24.85 -5.80
C LYS A 90 -4.30 -24.48 -6.06
N LYS A 91 -4.59 -23.83 -7.20
CA LYS A 91 -5.95 -23.42 -7.61
C LYS A 91 -6.67 -22.67 -6.47
N ILE A 92 -6.00 -21.70 -5.88
CA ILE A 92 -6.58 -20.90 -4.77
C ILE A 92 -7.83 -20.20 -5.30
N GLY A 93 -9.00 -20.51 -4.72
CA GLY A 93 -10.27 -19.89 -5.12
C GLY A 93 -10.41 -18.44 -4.62
N LEU A 94 -11.28 -17.67 -5.26
CA LEU A 94 -11.68 -16.36 -4.76
C LEU A 94 -12.44 -16.50 -3.42
N GLU A 95 -12.34 -15.52 -2.56
CA GLU A 95 -13.12 -15.42 -1.32
C GLU A 95 -14.49 -14.77 -1.56
N SER A 96 -14.57 -13.90 -2.57
CA SER A 96 -15.80 -13.31 -3.06
C SER A 96 -15.73 -13.09 -4.56
N LYS A 97 -16.90 -12.96 -5.21
CA LYS A 97 -16.96 -12.61 -6.63
C LYS A 97 -16.30 -11.25 -6.86
N THR A 98 -15.50 -11.15 -7.93
CA THR A 98 -14.82 -9.90 -8.31
C THR A 98 -15.80 -8.74 -8.42
N ASN A 99 -15.41 -7.59 -7.89
CA ASN A 99 -16.14 -6.32 -7.92
C ASN A 99 -17.48 -6.30 -7.15
N THR A 100 -17.75 -7.26 -6.28
CA THR A 100 -19.00 -7.30 -5.51
C THR A 100 -18.91 -6.65 -4.14
N ARG A 101 -17.72 -6.65 -3.53
CA ARG A 101 -17.51 -6.02 -2.21
C ARG A 101 -16.06 -5.54 -2.05
N PHE A 102 -15.88 -4.58 -1.16
CA PHE A 102 -14.57 -4.22 -0.65
C PHE A 102 -14.03 -5.31 0.28
N GLN A 103 -12.78 -5.73 0.05
CA GLN A 103 -12.07 -6.65 0.93
C GLN A 103 -10.58 -6.36 0.89
N TYR A 104 -10.08 -5.72 1.96
CA TYR A 104 -8.67 -5.38 2.06
C TYR A 104 -7.79 -6.65 1.92
N CYS A 105 -6.91 -6.67 0.92
CA CYS A 105 -6.16 -7.86 0.55
C CYS A 105 -4.75 -7.50 0.08
N ASN A 106 -3.73 -7.99 0.78
CA ASN A 106 -2.33 -7.73 0.45
C ASN A 106 -1.92 -8.35 -0.90
N THR A 107 -2.52 -9.49 -1.28
CA THR A 107 -2.28 -10.14 -2.58
C THR A 107 -2.49 -9.19 -3.75
N ASN A 108 -3.46 -8.26 -3.65
CA ASN A 108 -3.68 -7.26 -4.69
C ASN A 108 -2.42 -6.47 -5.01
N TYR A 109 -1.75 -5.98 -3.99
CA TYR A 109 -0.58 -5.12 -4.15
C TYR A 109 0.70 -5.90 -4.46
N ALA A 110 0.80 -7.15 -4.01
CA ALA A 110 1.84 -8.05 -4.48
C ALA A 110 1.72 -8.31 -6.00
N MET A 111 0.49 -8.43 -6.55
CA MET A 111 0.26 -8.55 -7.98
C MET A 111 0.50 -7.23 -8.73
N LEU A 112 0.14 -6.08 -8.16
CA LEU A 112 0.47 -4.77 -8.75
C LEU A 112 1.98 -4.57 -8.89
N ALA A 113 2.79 -5.05 -7.94
CA ALA A 113 4.24 -5.02 -8.06
C ALA A 113 4.75 -5.87 -9.25
N LEU A 114 4.22 -7.08 -9.45
CA LEU A 114 4.54 -7.90 -10.63
C LEU A 114 4.10 -7.24 -11.95
N ILE A 115 2.98 -6.50 -11.93
CA ILE A 115 2.53 -5.73 -13.10
C ILE A 115 3.53 -4.60 -13.40
N ILE A 116 4.00 -3.87 -12.38
CA ILE A 116 5.04 -2.85 -12.56
C ILE A 116 6.29 -3.46 -13.18
N GLU A 117 6.78 -4.60 -12.68
CA GLU A 117 7.93 -5.31 -13.25
C GLU A 117 7.70 -5.71 -14.70
N LYS A 118 6.52 -6.26 -15.00
CA LYS A 118 6.16 -6.71 -16.35
C LYS A 118 6.14 -5.56 -17.35
N VAL A 119 5.57 -4.42 -16.98
CA VAL A 119 5.40 -3.26 -17.88
C VAL A 119 6.71 -2.51 -18.06
N THR A 120 7.47 -2.33 -16.98
CA THR A 120 8.72 -1.56 -17.03
C THR A 120 9.93 -2.36 -17.50
N GLY A 121 9.87 -3.68 -17.44
CA GLY A 121 11.03 -4.56 -17.70
C GLY A 121 12.12 -4.47 -16.61
N LYS A 122 11.85 -3.80 -15.49
CA LYS A 122 12.75 -3.60 -14.35
C LYS A 122 12.25 -4.40 -13.15
N SER A 123 13.12 -4.72 -12.19
CA SER A 123 12.69 -5.19 -10.88
C SER A 123 11.85 -4.11 -10.18
N TYR A 124 10.93 -4.51 -9.29
CA TYR A 124 10.09 -3.56 -8.56
C TYR A 124 10.93 -2.51 -7.79
N PRO A 125 12.05 -2.85 -7.09
CA PRO A 125 12.91 -1.85 -6.48
C PRO A 125 13.47 -0.83 -7.46
N GLU A 126 13.96 -1.28 -8.64
CA GLU A 126 14.51 -0.40 -9.68
C GLU A 126 13.43 0.48 -10.32
N ALA A 127 12.25 -0.09 -10.57
CA ALA A 127 11.11 0.65 -11.10
C ALA A 127 10.68 1.75 -10.13
N MET A 128 10.47 1.42 -8.84
CA MET A 128 10.10 2.40 -7.82
C MET A 128 11.15 3.49 -7.66
N LYS A 129 12.43 3.12 -7.67
CA LYS A 129 13.54 4.07 -7.62
C LYS A 129 13.49 5.06 -8.79
N SER A 130 13.43 4.55 -10.02
CA SER A 130 13.48 5.39 -11.24
C SER A 130 12.20 6.18 -11.50
N MET A 131 11.02 5.66 -11.10
CA MET A 131 9.73 6.30 -11.38
C MET A 131 9.28 7.27 -10.28
N ILE A 132 9.66 6.99 -9.02
CA ILE A 132 9.13 7.71 -7.85
C ILE A 132 10.26 8.33 -7.04
N PHE A 133 11.21 7.53 -6.52
CA PHE A 133 12.13 8.01 -5.48
C PHE A 133 13.14 9.03 -6.00
N ASP A 134 13.88 8.72 -7.07
CA ASP A 134 14.89 9.61 -7.63
C ASP A 134 14.28 10.91 -8.19
N PRO A 135 13.19 10.86 -9.01
CA PRO A 135 12.57 12.09 -9.53
C PRO A 135 12.05 13.04 -8.45
N LEU A 136 11.65 12.51 -7.29
CA LEU A 136 11.13 13.29 -6.17
C LEU A 136 12.20 13.65 -5.14
N GLY A 137 13.44 13.22 -5.31
CA GLY A 137 14.52 13.48 -4.37
C GLY A 137 14.39 12.75 -3.03
N MET A 138 13.69 11.61 -3.00
CA MET A 138 13.46 10.78 -1.80
C MET A 138 14.71 9.95 -1.48
N LYS A 139 15.75 10.61 -0.97
CA LYS A 139 17.10 10.04 -0.81
C LYS A 139 17.21 8.93 0.22
N HIS A 140 16.31 8.89 1.17
CA HIS A 140 16.28 7.92 2.28
C HIS A 140 15.15 6.90 2.10
N THR A 141 14.63 6.74 0.87
CA THR A 141 13.54 5.81 0.56
C THR A 141 14.02 4.71 -0.38
N PHE A 142 13.75 3.48 -0.03
CA PHE A 142 14.09 2.30 -0.84
C PHE A 142 13.12 1.16 -0.62
N VAL A 143 13.08 0.22 -1.55
CA VAL A 143 12.40 -1.07 -1.38
C VAL A 143 13.38 -2.04 -0.75
N PHE A 144 12.99 -2.65 0.36
CA PHE A 144 13.79 -3.63 1.09
C PHE A 144 14.07 -4.88 0.25
N ASP A 145 15.34 -5.21 0.10
CA ASP A 145 15.82 -6.47 -0.45
C ASP A 145 16.25 -7.40 0.69
N TYR A 146 15.46 -8.45 0.94
CA TYR A 146 15.72 -9.40 2.03
C TYR A 146 17.14 -9.98 2.02
N LYS A 147 17.73 -10.18 0.85
CA LYS A 147 19.08 -10.79 0.73
C LYS A 147 20.18 -9.79 1.06
N LYS A 148 19.99 -8.50 0.69
CA LYS A 148 21.02 -7.47 0.80
C LYS A 148 20.91 -6.66 2.09
N ASP A 149 19.69 -6.32 2.50
CA ASP A 149 19.46 -5.25 3.47
C ASP A 149 19.17 -5.76 4.89
N LYS A 150 18.86 -7.04 5.08
CA LYS A 150 18.40 -7.59 6.37
C LYS A 150 19.31 -7.34 7.57
N THR A 151 20.59 -7.08 7.33
CA THR A 151 21.59 -6.82 8.39
C THR A 151 21.86 -5.34 8.64
N VAL A 152 21.37 -4.46 7.77
CA VAL A 152 21.71 -3.02 7.82
C VAL A 152 20.50 -2.12 8.04
N ILE A 153 19.28 -2.63 7.91
CA ILE A 153 18.07 -1.85 8.13
C ILE A 153 17.76 -1.61 9.61
N THR A 154 16.94 -0.59 9.87
CA THR A 154 16.40 -0.34 11.19
C THR A 154 15.55 -1.54 11.66
N PRO A 155 15.92 -2.23 12.74
CA PRO A 155 15.14 -3.35 13.26
C PRO A 155 13.82 -2.90 13.88
N SER A 156 12.88 -3.82 14.03
CA SER A 156 11.59 -3.56 14.67
C SER A 156 11.43 -4.29 16.02
N TYR A 157 10.60 -3.74 16.90
CA TYR A 157 10.52 -4.16 18.27
C TYR A 157 9.07 -4.37 18.75
N ARG A 158 8.86 -5.33 19.65
CA ARG A 158 7.63 -5.44 20.45
C ARG A 158 7.53 -4.29 21.45
N VAL A 159 6.35 -4.10 22.04
CA VAL A 159 6.11 -3.10 23.11
C VAL A 159 7.16 -3.18 24.22
N GLY A 160 7.52 -4.38 24.66
CA GLY A 160 8.53 -4.64 25.68
C GLY A 160 10.00 -4.46 25.26
N GLY A 161 10.26 -3.99 24.02
CA GLY A 161 11.64 -3.74 23.54
C GLY A 161 12.36 -4.96 22.95
N MET A 162 11.71 -6.13 22.87
CA MET A 162 12.28 -7.30 22.22
C MET A 162 12.25 -7.12 20.71
N GLN A 163 13.39 -7.32 20.04
CA GLN A 163 13.49 -7.29 18.59
C GLN A 163 12.67 -8.42 17.96
N ILE A 164 11.99 -8.11 16.85
CA ILE A 164 11.20 -9.08 16.09
C ILE A 164 12.06 -9.59 14.93
N ALA A 165 12.17 -10.92 14.82
CA ALA A 165 12.87 -11.57 13.73
C ALA A 165 12.04 -11.49 12.43
N PHE A 166 12.73 -11.60 11.30
CA PHE A 166 12.09 -11.78 10.00
C PHE A 166 11.39 -13.12 9.88
N ASP A 167 10.37 -13.18 9.04
CA ASP A 167 9.67 -14.40 8.68
C ASP A 167 9.72 -14.66 7.15
N TYR A 168 9.04 -15.72 6.72
CA TYR A 168 9.06 -16.15 5.32
C TYR A 168 8.36 -15.18 4.35
N LEU A 169 7.61 -14.19 4.85
CA LEU A 169 6.88 -13.21 4.04
C LEU A 169 7.67 -11.90 3.85
N ASP A 170 8.86 -11.78 4.45
CA ASP A 170 9.61 -10.52 4.47
C ASP A 170 10.31 -10.16 3.14
N ALA A 171 10.27 -11.02 2.12
CA ALA A 171 10.75 -10.67 0.78
C ALA A 171 9.62 -10.20 -0.17
N ILE A 172 8.37 -10.18 0.29
CA ILE A 172 7.22 -9.75 -0.53
C ILE A 172 7.11 -8.22 -0.50
N TYR A 173 7.00 -7.59 -1.67
CA TYR A 173 6.91 -6.15 -1.83
C TYR A 173 5.63 -5.71 -2.58
N GLY A 174 5.43 -4.38 -2.65
CA GLY A 174 4.25 -3.75 -3.24
C GLY A 174 3.15 -3.48 -2.22
N ASP A 175 2.79 -4.46 -1.39
CA ASP A 175 1.87 -4.26 -0.26
C ASP A 175 2.57 -3.72 1.00
N LYS A 176 3.89 -3.89 1.08
CA LYS A 176 4.79 -3.49 2.16
C LYS A 176 6.23 -3.40 1.64
N ASN A 177 7.21 -3.39 2.54
CA ASN A 177 8.64 -3.45 2.28
C ASN A 177 9.26 -2.21 1.63
N ILE A 178 8.64 -1.04 1.80
CA ILE A 178 9.32 0.24 1.59
C ILE A 178 9.79 0.76 2.95
N PHE A 179 11.05 1.21 3.00
CA PHE A 179 11.63 1.99 4.07
C PHE A 179 11.66 3.44 3.64
N SER A 180 11.29 4.36 4.53
CA SER A 180 11.24 5.80 4.22
C SER A 180 11.37 6.64 5.48
N THR A 181 11.45 7.96 5.30
CA THR A 181 11.44 8.97 6.35
C THR A 181 10.18 9.84 6.22
N PRO A 182 9.77 10.54 7.30
CA PRO A 182 8.68 11.51 7.19
C PRO A 182 8.95 12.60 6.15
N GLN A 183 10.23 13.02 6.02
CA GLN A 183 10.64 14.03 5.04
C GLN A 183 10.43 13.55 3.61
N ASP A 184 10.87 12.35 3.27
CA ASP A 184 10.70 11.78 1.93
C ASP A 184 9.21 11.54 1.60
N LEU A 185 8.42 11.09 2.59
CA LEU A 185 6.98 10.94 2.40
C LEU A 185 6.26 12.28 2.21
N LEU A 186 6.76 13.37 2.79
CA LEU A 186 6.25 14.73 2.53
C LEU A 186 6.57 15.17 1.10
N LEU A 187 7.79 14.92 0.59
CA LEU A 187 8.14 15.17 -0.81
C LEU A 187 7.21 14.41 -1.77
N PHE A 188 6.95 13.14 -1.44
CA PHE A 188 6.02 12.30 -2.21
C PHE A 188 4.60 12.86 -2.20
N ASP A 189 4.06 13.24 -1.04
CA ASP A 189 2.69 13.74 -0.91
C ASP A 189 2.51 15.07 -1.66
N THR A 190 3.46 15.98 -1.49
CA THR A 190 3.47 17.27 -2.19
C THR A 190 3.46 17.09 -3.71
N ALA A 191 4.29 16.18 -4.23
CA ALA A 191 4.34 15.91 -5.66
C ALA A 191 3.04 15.24 -6.16
N ARG A 192 2.59 14.19 -5.46
CA ARG A 192 1.40 13.41 -5.81
C ARG A 192 0.14 14.26 -5.90
N ASN A 193 0.00 15.26 -5.03
CA ASN A 193 -1.14 16.16 -4.99
C ASN A 193 -0.95 17.41 -5.87
N SER A 194 0.19 17.55 -6.53
CA SER A 194 0.39 18.63 -7.50
C SER A 194 -0.38 18.36 -8.80
N LYS A 195 -0.84 19.43 -9.44
CA LYS A 195 -1.59 19.36 -10.73
C LYS A 195 -0.76 18.86 -11.92
N TYR A 196 0.54 18.68 -11.75
CA TYR A 196 1.47 18.28 -12.83
C TYR A 196 1.91 16.82 -12.72
N PHE A 197 1.55 16.12 -11.65
CA PHE A 197 2.04 14.78 -11.39
C PHE A 197 1.27 13.70 -12.15
N LEU A 198 -0.05 13.87 -12.23
CA LEU A 198 -1.00 13.05 -12.99
C LEU A 198 -1.99 13.98 -13.70
N THR A 199 -2.71 13.48 -14.71
CA THR A 199 -3.82 14.23 -15.29
C THR A 199 -4.90 14.52 -14.25
N PRO A 200 -5.64 15.65 -14.35
CA PRO A 200 -6.71 15.97 -13.41
C PRO A 200 -7.76 14.86 -13.28
N GLU A 201 -8.11 14.21 -14.38
CA GLU A 201 -9.08 13.11 -14.44
C GLU A 201 -8.58 11.91 -13.64
N LEU A 202 -7.33 11.50 -13.81
CA LEU A 202 -6.74 10.39 -13.09
C LEU A 202 -6.54 10.74 -11.61
N HIS A 203 -6.11 11.96 -11.31
CA HIS A 203 -5.98 12.44 -9.94
C HIS A 203 -7.34 12.40 -9.20
N SER A 204 -8.43 12.82 -9.84
CA SER A 204 -9.77 12.76 -9.23
C SER A 204 -10.21 11.33 -8.90
N GLN A 205 -9.84 10.36 -9.74
CA GLN A 205 -10.15 8.95 -9.53
C GLN A 205 -9.44 8.34 -8.31
N ILE A 206 -8.28 8.87 -7.90
CA ILE A 206 -7.60 8.41 -6.68
C ILE A 206 -8.51 8.54 -5.46
N TYR A 207 -9.21 9.66 -5.38
CA TYR A 207 -10.02 10.08 -4.24
C TYR A 207 -11.52 9.82 -4.41
N GLN A 208 -11.88 9.08 -5.45
CA GLN A 208 -13.22 8.53 -5.61
C GLN A 208 -13.39 7.31 -4.71
N GLY A 209 -14.52 7.22 -3.99
CA GLY A 209 -14.85 6.05 -3.19
C GLY A 209 -15.34 4.89 -4.06
N TYR A 210 -14.69 3.73 -3.92
CA TYR A 210 -15.05 2.49 -4.64
C TYR A 210 -15.74 1.46 -3.74
N SER A 211 -15.89 1.73 -2.44
CA SER A 211 -16.48 0.82 -1.44
C SER A 211 -17.83 1.35 -0.98
N ASN A 212 -18.84 1.22 -1.84
CA ASN A 212 -20.17 1.85 -1.66
C ASN A 212 -21.29 0.84 -1.36
N GLU A 213 -20.96 -0.40 -0.99
CA GLU A 213 -21.91 -1.46 -0.70
C GLU A 213 -22.70 -1.21 0.58
N HIS A 214 -22.08 -0.51 1.52
CA HIS A 214 -22.70 -0.16 2.79
C HIS A 214 -22.72 1.36 2.95
N LYS A 215 -23.82 1.87 3.51
CA LYS A 215 -23.85 3.28 3.94
C LYS A 215 -22.87 3.48 5.08
N GLY A 216 -22.05 4.54 5.03
CA GLY A 216 -21.11 4.88 6.08
C GLY A 216 -20.07 5.88 5.58
N GLN A 217 -19.28 6.39 6.53
CA GLN A 217 -18.26 7.38 6.24
C GLN A 217 -16.97 6.78 5.68
N LYS A 218 -16.66 5.51 6.02
CA LYS A 218 -15.43 4.84 5.59
C LYS A 218 -15.53 4.37 4.15
N ASN A 219 -14.49 4.64 3.36
CA ASN A 219 -14.40 4.22 1.97
C ASN A 219 -12.93 3.95 1.58
N TYR A 220 -12.69 3.53 0.35
CA TYR A 220 -11.35 3.28 -0.19
C TYR A 220 -11.28 3.73 -1.66
N GLY A 221 -10.27 4.51 -1.98
CA GLY A 221 -9.97 4.99 -3.32
C GLY A 221 -8.99 4.09 -4.07
N LEU A 222 -8.18 4.65 -4.96
CA LEU A 222 -7.09 3.93 -5.61
C LEU A 222 -5.82 4.02 -4.76
N GLY A 223 -5.67 3.09 -3.81
CA GLY A 223 -4.52 3.01 -2.93
C GLY A 223 -4.58 3.90 -1.68
N ILE A 224 -5.72 4.45 -1.35
CA ILE A 224 -5.88 5.34 -0.20
C ILE A 224 -7.18 5.04 0.54
N ARG A 225 -7.14 5.04 1.87
CA ARG A 225 -8.31 5.00 2.74
C ARG A 225 -8.91 6.40 2.85
N MET A 226 -10.24 6.46 3.01
CA MET A 226 -10.94 7.71 3.15
C MET A 226 -12.06 7.65 4.19
N ILE A 227 -12.32 8.78 4.82
CA ILE A 227 -13.50 9.04 5.64
C ILE A 227 -14.22 10.23 5.02
N ASN A 228 -15.46 10.02 4.60
CA ASN A 228 -16.31 11.06 4.06
C ASN A 228 -17.27 11.51 5.18
N PHE A 229 -17.00 12.65 5.79
CA PHE A 229 -17.84 13.16 6.86
C PHE A 229 -19.15 13.75 6.35
N GLU A 230 -20.19 13.72 7.16
CA GLU A 230 -21.49 14.31 6.84
C GLU A 230 -21.42 15.83 6.61
N THR A 231 -20.40 16.48 7.18
CA THR A 231 -20.07 17.89 6.95
C THR A 231 -19.61 18.19 5.52
N GLY A 232 -19.37 17.15 4.69
CA GLY A 232 -18.80 17.28 3.36
C GLY A 232 -17.27 17.33 3.35
N GLN A 233 -16.62 17.28 4.51
CA GLN A 233 -15.17 17.19 4.61
C GLN A 233 -14.70 15.75 4.32
N ASN A 234 -13.58 15.62 3.62
CA ASN A 234 -12.97 14.33 3.31
C ASN A 234 -11.61 14.20 3.98
N PHE A 235 -11.36 13.07 4.60
CA PHE A 235 -10.11 12.74 5.26
C PHE A 235 -9.46 11.54 4.56
N TYR A 236 -8.24 11.73 4.05
CA TYR A 236 -7.51 10.69 3.32
C TYR A 236 -6.30 10.25 4.12
N PHE A 237 -6.12 8.93 4.23
CA PHE A 237 -5.05 8.37 5.04
C PHE A 237 -4.69 6.95 4.61
N HIS A 238 -3.53 6.49 5.05
CA HIS A 238 -3.21 5.07 5.10
C HIS A 238 -2.40 4.77 6.36
N ASN A 239 -2.80 3.73 7.08
CA ASN A 239 -2.04 3.21 8.21
C ASN A 239 -1.25 1.97 7.77
N GLY A 240 -0.12 1.73 8.44
CA GLY A 240 0.70 0.56 8.21
C GLY A 240 1.01 -0.18 9.50
N TRP A 241 1.05 -1.50 9.38
CA TRP A 241 1.54 -2.39 10.43
C TRP A 241 2.25 -3.59 9.79
N TRP A 242 3.47 -3.86 10.21
CA TRP A 242 4.22 -5.06 9.87
C TRP A 242 5.29 -5.32 10.94
N HIS A 243 5.23 -6.49 11.58
CA HIS A 243 6.05 -6.78 12.77
C HIS A 243 5.89 -5.70 13.85
N GLY A 244 6.99 -5.07 14.27
CA GLY A 244 6.96 -3.94 15.20
C GLY A 244 6.82 -2.57 14.55
N ASN A 245 6.91 -2.50 13.21
CA ASN A 245 6.80 -1.23 12.50
C ASN A 245 5.35 -0.81 12.37
N MET A 246 5.08 0.44 12.70
CA MET A 246 3.77 1.05 12.53
C MET A 246 3.93 2.44 11.92
N SER A 247 3.01 2.81 11.04
CA SER A 247 3.05 4.06 10.31
C SER A 247 1.66 4.64 10.13
N SER A 248 1.57 5.95 10.09
CA SER A 248 0.38 6.69 9.70
C SER A 248 0.77 7.78 8.71
N TYR A 249 0.06 7.83 7.61
CA TYR A 249 0.19 8.80 6.54
C TYR A 249 -1.18 9.41 6.31
N VAL A 250 -1.30 10.72 6.49
CA VAL A 250 -2.53 11.50 6.32
C VAL A 250 -2.26 12.62 5.35
N THR A 251 -3.15 12.84 4.40
CA THR A 251 -3.12 13.98 3.49
C THR A 251 -4.45 14.75 3.55
N LEU A 252 -4.37 16.02 3.92
CA LEU A 252 -5.48 16.95 3.98
C LEU A 252 -5.38 17.85 2.74
N ILE A 253 -6.00 17.40 1.65
CA ILE A 253 -5.80 17.99 0.31
C ILE A 253 -6.26 19.44 0.26
N LYS A 254 -7.41 19.73 0.85
CA LYS A 254 -8.00 21.07 0.86
C LYS A 254 -7.12 22.07 1.61
N GLU A 255 -6.51 21.63 2.71
CA GLU A 255 -5.65 22.44 3.57
C GLU A 255 -4.19 22.44 3.12
N ASN A 256 -3.82 21.58 2.15
CA ASN A 256 -2.44 21.32 1.73
C ASN A 256 -1.52 20.93 2.89
N VAL A 257 -1.99 20.04 3.74
CA VAL A 257 -1.29 19.58 4.96
C VAL A 257 -1.09 18.08 4.90
N THR A 258 0.11 17.62 5.26
CA THR A 258 0.46 16.21 5.43
C THR A 258 0.84 15.93 6.87
N ILE A 259 0.28 14.88 7.47
CA ILE A 259 0.63 14.45 8.83
C ILE A 259 1.19 13.03 8.75
N ILE A 260 2.43 12.85 9.18
CA ILE A 260 3.15 11.58 9.07
C ILE A 260 3.70 11.21 10.45
N ALA A 261 3.50 9.95 10.84
CA ALA A 261 4.15 9.37 11.99
C ALA A 261 4.64 7.96 11.69
N LEU A 262 5.89 7.68 12.04
CA LEU A 262 6.55 6.41 11.83
C LEU A 262 7.14 5.92 13.15
N THR A 263 7.06 4.61 13.40
CA THR A 263 7.73 3.97 14.52
C THR A 263 8.18 2.57 14.16
N ASN A 264 9.32 2.13 14.69
CA ASN A 264 9.82 0.77 14.59
C ASN A 264 9.51 -0.08 15.85
N LYS A 265 8.61 0.42 16.70
CA LYS A 265 8.13 -0.27 17.90
C LYS A 265 6.61 -0.39 17.85
N SER A 266 6.06 -1.54 18.25
CA SER A 266 4.62 -1.78 18.30
C SER A 266 3.92 -0.79 19.24
N MET A 267 3.44 0.33 18.70
CA MET A 267 2.78 1.41 19.44
C MET A 267 1.60 1.96 18.64
N LYS A 268 0.39 1.49 18.94
CA LYS A 268 -0.83 1.93 18.24
C LYS A 268 -1.09 3.44 18.36
N SER A 269 -0.48 4.12 19.31
CA SER A 269 -0.56 5.60 19.44
C SER A 269 -0.08 6.37 18.20
N VAL A 270 0.71 5.73 17.31
CA VAL A 270 1.09 6.32 16.02
C VAL A 270 -0.14 6.68 15.18
N TYR A 271 -1.23 5.95 15.30
CA TYR A 271 -2.47 6.22 14.56
C TYR A 271 -3.25 7.43 15.13
N ASN A 272 -2.90 7.89 16.32
CA ASN A 272 -3.54 9.04 16.97
C ASN A 272 -3.15 10.38 16.32
N VAL A 273 -2.18 10.41 15.41
CA VAL A 273 -1.81 11.64 14.67
C VAL A 273 -2.98 12.23 13.87
N ARG A 274 -3.98 11.43 13.50
CA ARG A 274 -5.22 11.93 12.89
C ARG A 274 -5.99 12.92 13.78
N LYS A 275 -5.79 12.87 15.12
CA LYS A 275 -6.35 13.85 16.07
C LYS A 275 -5.80 15.26 15.87
N LEU A 276 -4.70 15.41 15.12
CA LEU A 276 -4.15 16.71 14.78
C LEU A 276 -4.91 17.38 13.61
N ALA A 277 -5.69 16.61 12.83
CA ALA A 277 -6.41 17.16 11.67
C ALA A 277 -7.35 18.35 12.04
N PRO A 278 -8.07 18.34 13.18
CA PRO A 278 -8.90 19.49 13.59
C PRO A 278 -8.14 20.79 13.81
N LEU A 279 -6.80 20.76 13.95
CA LEU A 279 -5.98 21.97 14.03
C LEU A 279 -5.87 22.70 12.67
N PHE A 280 -6.20 22.03 11.59
CA PHE A 280 -6.01 22.53 10.22
C PHE A 280 -7.33 22.72 9.46
N GLY A 281 -8.43 22.10 9.90
CA GLY A 281 -9.72 22.18 9.25
C GLY A 281 -10.85 21.58 10.08
N ASP A 282 -12.08 21.64 9.55
CA ASP A 282 -13.27 21.10 10.23
C ASP A 282 -13.35 19.57 10.08
N TYR A 283 -12.55 18.87 10.88
CA TYR A 283 -12.50 17.41 10.93
C TYR A 283 -13.11 16.91 12.24
N PRO A 284 -14.35 16.39 12.22
CA PRO A 284 -15.07 15.99 13.43
C PRO A 284 -14.61 14.62 13.95
N PHE A 285 -13.35 14.51 14.38
CA PHE A 285 -12.87 13.31 15.06
C PHE A 285 -13.37 13.25 16.49
N LYS A 286 -14.14 12.21 16.82
CA LYS A 286 -14.48 11.86 18.19
C LYS A 286 -13.37 10.98 18.79
N VAL A 287 -13.24 11.04 20.12
CA VAL A 287 -12.26 10.23 20.85
C VAL A 287 -12.47 8.72 20.60
N GLU A 288 -13.72 8.31 20.41
CA GLU A 288 -14.16 6.93 20.16
C GLU A 288 -13.77 6.40 18.77
N ASP A 289 -13.50 7.27 17.78
CA ASP A 289 -13.07 6.88 16.42
C ASP A 289 -11.60 6.41 16.37
N LEU A 290 -10.95 6.23 17.51
CA LEU A 290 -9.50 6.04 17.64
C LEU A 290 -9.12 4.60 18.01
N GLU A 291 -10.09 3.75 18.30
CA GLU A 291 -9.90 2.33 18.61
C GLU A 291 -10.15 1.49 17.36
N GLU A 292 -9.13 1.35 16.52
CA GLU A 292 -9.01 0.28 15.51
C GLU A 292 -7.61 -0.30 15.52
#